data_8e969ab61523ca02f45d202643b963c2
#
_entry.id   8e969ab61523ca02f45d202643b963c2
#
_cell.length_a   1.000
_cell.length_b   1.000
_cell.length_c   1.000
_cell.angle_alpha   90.00
_cell.angle_beta   90.00
_cell.angle_gamma   90.00
#
_symmetry.space_group_name_H-M   'P 1'
#
loop_
_entity.id
_entity.type
_entity.pdbx_description
1 polymer ?
#
loop_
_entity_poly.entity_id
_entity_poly.type
_entity_poly.pdbx_seq_one_letter_code
_entity_poly.pdbx_strand_id
1 'polypeptide(L)'
;MNTASIALPARTRARIRVLRRRLVVLVVLGAGLAALYAFWFRDSSLVAVKTVEVKGAGGGDDAGRLKRELTAAAEEMTTLNVTQADLVAAARPFPLVREVKADATFPSSLTIEVVERRPVALIGPGPTAVAADGRILRGVPAKGLPLPSLPLAEAPEGSWVGGPVGEQARMLGAAPPALLRYVDHSFKGPGGIGVELDGGVDLQFSTAARAAQKWRAAVAVLTDPKLGPLDYVDLTVPRRPAVGGVSYEPPAIATG
;
A
#
# COMPACT_ATOMS: atom_id res chain seq x y z
N MET A 1 2.95 77.04 -1.77
CA MET A 1 2.63 75.75 -1.18
C MET A 1 3.86 75.25 -0.42
N ASN A 2 3.87 75.42 0.93
CA ASN A 2 4.96 75.02 1.81
C ASN A 2 4.90 73.54 2.15
N THR A 3 5.83 72.75 1.65
CA THR A 3 6.03 71.38 2.08
C THR A 3 6.81 71.35 3.39
N ALA A 4 6.15 71.26 4.50
CA ALA A 4 6.78 71.10 5.82
C ALA A 4 7.42 69.71 5.91
N SER A 5 8.75 69.64 5.80
CA SER A 5 9.55 68.47 6.10
C SER A 5 9.53 68.23 7.61
N ILE A 6 8.74 67.24 8.06
CA ILE A 6 8.71 66.81 9.47
C ILE A 6 10.03 66.08 9.77
N ALA A 7 10.99 66.78 10.31
CA ALA A 7 12.26 66.20 10.78
C ALA A 7 12.02 65.51 12.13
N LEU A 8 12.08 64.20 12.18
CA LEU A 8 12.03 63.42 13.41
C LEU A 8 13.12 63.82 14.42
N PRO A 9 12.83 64.01 15.72
CA PRO A 9 13.76 64.45 16.74
C PRO A 9 14.95 63.50 16.87
N ALA A 10 16.15 64.03 17.09
CA ALA A 10 17.41 63.30 17.11
C ALA A 10 17.43 62.09 18.08
N ARG A 11 16.71 62.16 19.19
CA ARG A 11 16.56 61.06 20.18
C ARG A 11 15.80 59.86 19.61
N THR A 12 14.83 60.05 18.74
CA THR A 12 14.07 58.98 18.07
C THR A 12 14.93 58.26 17.03
N ARG A 13 15.77 58.99 16.29
CA ARG A 13 16.71 58.42 15.31
C ARG A 13 17.80 57.59 15.95
N ALA A 14 18.25 57.96 17.17
CA ALA A 14 19.23 57.17 17.93
C ALA A 14 18.62 55.83 18.41
N ARG A 15 17.39 55.85 18.95
CA ARG A 15 16.66 54.63 19.40
C ARG A 15 16.39 53.70 18.23
N ILE A 16 15.97 54.21 17.08
CA ILE A 16 15.73 53.41 15.86
C ILE A 16 17.03 52.75 15.38
N ARG A 17 18.18 53.44 15.42
CA ARG A 17 19.47 52.86 15.05
C ARG A 17 19.90 51.73 15.98
N VAL A 18 19.72 51.88 17.29
CA VAL A 18 20.05 50.86 18.28
C VAL A 18 19.12 49.63 18.12
N LEU A 19 17.82 49.88 17.89
CA LEU A 19 16.84 48.80 17.65
C LEU A 19 17.16 48.05 16.35
N ARG A 20 17.47 48.76 15.29
CA ARG A 20 17.86 48.18 13.99
C ARG A 20 19.16 47.36 14.09
N ARG A 21 20.15 47.84 14.87
CA ARG A 21 21.40 47.12 15.11
C ARG A 21 21.16 45.83 15.91
N ARG A 22 20.28 45.87 16.95
CA ARG A 22 19.88 44.68 17.71
C ARG A 22 19.12 43.67 16.84
N LEU A 23 18.23 44.16 15.97
CA LEU A 23 17.50 43.29 15.04
C LEU A 23 18.47 42.61 14.06
N VAL A 24 19.41 43.33 13.49
CA VAL A 24 20.44 42.78 12.58
C VAL A 24 21.28 41.73 13.30
N VAL A 25 21.70 41.98 14.54
CA VAL A 25 22.46 40.99 15.35
C VAL A 25 21.65 39.74 15.59
N LEU A 26 20.36 39.87 15.94
CA LEU A 26 19.48 38.73 16.14
C LEU A 26 19.26 37.92 14.85
N VAL A 27 19.10 38.58 13.70
CA VAL A 27 18.96 37.92 12.41
C VAL A 27 20.25 37.18 12.02
N VAL A 28 21.41 37.79 12.22
CA VAL A 28 22.72 37.18 11.95
C VAL A 28 22.96 35.97 12.87
N LEU A 29 22.61 36.10 14.16
CA LEU A 29 22.74 35.03 15.12
C LEU A 29 21.80 33.85 14.76
N GLY A 30 20.54 34.16 14.42
CA GLY A 30 19.58 33.18 13.96
C GLY A 30 20.00 32.48 12.68
N ALA A 31 20.51 33.21 11.70
CA ALA A 31 21.08 32.66 10.47
C ALA A 31 22.32 31.78 10.74
N GLY A 32 23.20 32.21 11.66
CA GLY A 32 24.37 31.43 12.09
C GLY A 32 24.00 30.11 12.77
N LEU A 33 23.01 30.14 13.67
CA LEU A 33 22.48 28.93 14.31
C LEU A 33 21.79 28.00 13.32
N ALA A 34 21.03 28.54 12.39
CA ALA A 34 20.38 27.76 11.33
C ALA A 34 21.41 27.10 10.41
N ALA A 35 22.48 27.84 10.06
CA ALA A 35 23.59 27.29 9.28
C ALA A 35 24.35 26.19 10.05
N LEU A 36 24.65 26.41 11.32
CA LEU A 36 25.28 25.39 12.17
C LEU A 36 24.44 24.12 12.27
N TYR A 37 23.13 24.26 12.45
CA TYR A 37 22.19 23.14 12.45
C TYR A 37 22.19 22.44 11.08
N ALA A 38 22.02 23.16 9.97
CA ALA A 38 21.85 22.59 8.64
C ALA A 38 23.11 21.91 8.09
N PHE A 39 24.32 22.44 8.43
CA PHE A 39 25.58 21.98 7.85
C PHE A 39 26.43 21.13 8.79
N TRP A 40 26.15 21.11 10.08
CA TRP A 40 26.98 20.37 11.03
C TRP A 40 26.19 19.46 11.95
N PHE A 41 25.17 19.95 12.63
CA PHE A 41 24.47 19.16 13.66
C PHE A 41 23.62 18.04 13.05
N ARG A 42 22.96 18.33 11.93
CA ARG A 42 22.07 17.37 11.24
C ARG A 42 22.78 16.09 10.81
N ASP A 43 24.05 16.19 10.42
CA ASP A 43 24.84 15.06 9.90
C ASP A 43 25.96 14.64 10.88
N SER A 44 25.87 15.07 12.15
CA SER A 44 26.87 14.74 13.16
C SER A 44 26.71 13.30 13.68
N SER A 45 27.81 12.73 14.16
CA SER A 45 27.83 11.41 14.81
C SER A 45 26.99 11.31 16.08
N LEU A 46 26.55 12.44 16.66
CA LEU A 46 25.67 12.50 17.84
C LEU A 46 24.25 12.04 17.50
N VAL A 47 23.82 12.24 16.26
CA VAL A 47 22.49 11.89 15.75
C VAL A 47 22.54 10.76 14.70
N ALA A 48 23.71 10.15 14.50
CA ALA A 48 23.87 8.99 13.63
C ALA A 48 22.99 7.82 14.14
N VAL A 49 22.35 7.11 13.23
CA VAL A 49 21.57 5.92 13.55
C VAL A 49 22.51 4.84 14.08
N LYS A 50 22.27 4.35 15.28
CA LYS A 50 23.03 3.29 15.95
C LYS A 50 22.19 2.05 16.25
N THR A 51 20.89 2.24 16.38
CA THR A 51 19.94 1.16 16.68
C THR A 51 18.88 1.15 15.61
N VAL A 52 18.81 0.06 14.85
CA VAL A 52 17.81 -0.14 13.79
C VAL A 52 16.91 -1.30 14.18
N GLU A 53 15.61 -1.04 14.24
CA GLU A 53 14.59 -2.06 14.46
C GLU A 53 13.77 -2.25 13.18
N VAL A 54 13.83 -3.42 12.54
CA VAL A 54 13.04 -3.75 11.34
C VAL A 54 11.87 -4.62 11.72
N LYS A 55 10.64 -4.10 11.55
CA LYS A 55 9.36 -4.76 11.83
C LYS A 55 8.64 -5.16 10.54
N GLY A 56 7.80 -6.20 10.62
CA GLY A 56 6.91 -6.59 9.52
C GLY A 56 7.58 -7.36 8.37
N ALA A 57 8.89 -7.57 8.42
CA ALA A 57 9.54 -8.49 7.50
C ALA A 57 9.19 -9.93 7.90
N GLY A 58 8.60 -10.69 6.96
CA GLY A 58 8.19 -12.09 7.15
C GLY A 58 9.34 -13.01 7.56
N GLY A 59 9.08 -14.31 7.58
CA GLY A 59 10.09 -15.32 7.89
C GLY A 59 10.87 -15.78 6.67
N GLY A 60 11.98 -16.49 6.91
CA GLY A 60 12.81 -17.12 5.89
C GLY A 60 14.07 -16.34 5.50
N ASP A 61 14.83 -16.90 4.57
CA ASP A 61 16.14 -16.37 4.18
C ASP A 61 16.08 -14.99 3.56
N ASP A 62 15.06 -14.73 2.76
CA ASP A 62 14.85 -13.41 2.13
C ASP A 62 14.55 -12.33 3.15
N ALA A 63 13.83 -12.65 4.23
CA ALA A 63 13.57 -11.70 5.32
C ALA A 63 14.87 -11.33 6.07
N GLY A 64 15.75 -12.30 6.27
CA GLY A 64 17.07 -12.07 6.86
C GLY A 64 17.95 -11.18 5.98
N ARG A 65 17.93 -11.37 4.66
CA ARG A 65 18.63 -10.51 3.69
C ARG A 65 18.05 -9.10 3.68
N LEU A 66 16.73 -8.98 3.59
CA LEU A 66 16.02 -7.69 3.62
C LEU A 66 16.37 -6.88 4.88
N LYS A 67 16.35 -7.52 6.05
CA LYS A 67 16.74 -6.86 7.31
C LYS A 67 18.17 -6.34 7.26
N ARG A 68 19.13 -7.12 6.76
CA ARG A 68 20.53 -6.67 6.63
C ARG A 68 20.67 -5.48 5.68
N GLU A 69 20.04 -5.52 4.51
CA GLU A 69 20.10 -4.43 3.53
C GLU A 69 19.46 -3.14 4.07
N LEU A 70 18.31 -3.24 4.73
CA LEU A 70 17.64 -2.08 5.34
C LEU A 70 18.46 -1.53 6.51
N THR A 71 19.08 -2.40 7.32
CA THR A 71 19.92 -1.96 8.43
C THR A 71 21.18 -1.25 7.91
N ALA A 72 21.85 -1.81 6.91
CA ALA A 72 23.03 -1.18 6.30
C ALA A 72 22.70 0.19 5.71
N ALA A 73 21.59 0.30 4.96
CA ALA A 73 21.16 1.58 4.43
C ALA A 73 20.81 2.60 5.54
N ALA A 74 20.22 2.14 6.65
CA ALA A 74 19.85 2.99 7.78
C ALA A 74 21.04 3.49 8.58
N GLU A 75 22.11 2.68 8.72
CA GLU A 75 23.34 3.05 9.45
C GLU A 75 24.12 4.17 8.75
N GLU A 76 23.89 4.39 7.45
CA GLU A 76 24.43 5.53 6.70
C GLU A 76 23.67 6.84 6.93
N MET A 77 22.59 6.81 7.72
CA MET A 77 21.69 7.96 7.96
C MET A 77 21.87 8.53 9.38
N THR A 78 21.23 9.69 9.59
CA THR A 78 21.04 10.25 10.92
C THR A 78 19.56 10.34 11.25
N THR A 79 19.20 10.37 12.53
CA THR A 79 17.79 10.52 12.97
C THR A 79 17.15 11.85 12.55
N LEU A 80 17.95 12.83 12.17
CA LEU A 80 17.50 14.13 11.65
C LEU A 80 17.50 14.21 10.12
N ASN A 81 18.07 13.19 9.46
CA ASN A 81 18.18 13.13 7.99
C ASN A 81 17.96 11.69 7.50
N VAL A 82 16.71 11.24 7.57
CA VAL A 82 16.32 9.92 7.04
C VAL A 82 15.90 10.06 5.59
N THR A 83 16.58 9.34 4.70
CA THR A 83 16.28 9.33 3.27
C THR A 83 15.42 8.13 2.92
N GLN A 84 14.10 8.35 2.82
CA GLN A 84 13.13 7.31 2.45
C GLN A 84 13.48 6.64 1.10
N ALA A 85 14.04 7.39 0.14
CA ALA A 85 14.41 6.87 -1.17
C ALA A 85 15.47 5.77 -1.10
N ASP A 86 16.44 5.89 -0.20
CA ASP A 86 17.52 4.92 -0.04
C ASP A 86 17.01 3.62 0.58
N LEU A 87 16.11 3.70 1.55
CA LEU A 87 15.42 2.53 2.12
C LEU A 87 14.57 1.80 1.07
N VAL A 88 13.84 2.55 0.24
CA VAL A 88 13.06 1.98 -0.87
C VAL A 88 14.00 1.35 -1.91
N ALA A 89 15.15 1.95 -2.19
CA ALA A 89 16.15 1.39 -3.10
C ALA A 89 16.74 0.08 -2.57
N ALA A 90 17.07 0.01 -1.28
CA ALA A 90 17.54 -1.20 -0.61
C ALA A 90 16.49 -2.34 -0.63
N ALA A 91 15.19 -1.97 -0.58
CA ALA A 91 14.10 -2.94 -0.63
C ALA A 91 13.71 -3.41 -2.05
N ARG A 92 14.20 -2.77 -3.12
CA ARG A 92 13.85 -3.12 -4.53
C ARG A 92 14.06 -4.58 -4.93
N PRO A 93 15.15 -5.26 -4.50
CA PRO A 93 15.37 -6.67 -4.85
C PRO A 93 14.32 -7.62 -4.27
N PHE A 94 13.53 -7.17 -3.30
CA PHE A 94 12.57 -8.00 -2.58
C PHE A 94 11.13 -7.79 -3.09
N PRO A 95 10.60 -8.68 -3.95
CA PRO A 95 9.30 -8.49 -4.60
C PRO A 95 8.13 -8.48 -3.61
N LEU A 96 8.28 -9.13 -2.45
CA LEU A 96 7.28 -9.12 -1.39
C LEU A 96 7.13 -7.76 -0.71
N VAL A 97 8.16 -6.91 -0.73
CA VAL A 97 8.06 -5.59 -0.08
C VAL A 97 7.17 -4.68 -0.92
N ARG A 98 6.07 -4.24 -0.34
CA ARG A 98 5.15 -3.27 -0.93
C ARG A 98 5.52 -1.85 -0.57
N GLU A 99 5.85 -1.62 0.69
CA GLU A 99 6.13 -0.30 1.25
C GLU A 99 7.12 -0.45 2.40
N VAL A 100 7.98 0.54 2.55
CA VAL A 100 8.88 0.69 3.69
C VAL A 100 8.56 2.02 4.33
N LYS A 101 8.36 2.05 5.63
CA LYS A 101 8.18 3.27 6.42
C LYS A 101 9.29 3.36 7.44
N ALA A 102 9.82 4.55 7.65
CA ALA A 102 10.86 4.80 8.63
C ALA A 102 10.38 5.84 9.64
N ASP A 103 10.56 5.54 10.91
CA ASP A 103 10.28 6.43 12.02
C ASP A 103 11.52 6.59 12.89
N ALA A 104 12.05 7.81 12.94
CA ALA A 104 13.26 8.14 13.66
C ALA A 104 12.95 8.57 15.09
N THR A 105 13.61 7.95 16.04
CA THR A 105 13.53 8.30 17.48
C THR A 105 14.88 8.85 17.93
N PHE A 106 14.89 10.14 18.25
CA PHE A 106 16.09 10.81 18.76
C PHE A 106 16.61 10.12 20.05
N PRO A 107 17.93 10.02 20.29
CA PRO A 107 18.99 10.61 19.46
C PRO A 107 19.49 9.71 18.31
N SER A 108 19.33 8.37 18.36
CA SER A 108 20.09 7.46 17.49
C SER A 108 19.34 6.19 17.09
N SER A 109 18.02 6.15 17.25
CA SER A 109 17.22 4.97 16.91
C SER A 109 16.36 5.20 15.67
N LEU A 110 16.25 4.17 14.81
CA LEU A 110 15.38 4.15 13.64
C LEU A 110 14.54 2.88 13.63
N THR A 111 13.24 3.03 13.58
CA THR A 111 12.31 1.91 13.38
C THR A 111 11.89 1.88 11.91
N ILE A 112 12.08 0.74 11.25
CA ILE A 112 11.70 0.51 9.86
C ILE A 112 10.54 -0.49 9.84
N GLU A 113 9.38 -0.05 9.40
CA GLU A 113 8.22 -0.90 9.21
C GLU A 113 8.12 -1.33 7.75
N VAL A 114 8.19 -2.64 7.51
CA VAL A 114 8.03 -3.25 6.19
C VAL A 114 6.59 -3.72 6.04
N VAL A 115 5.91 -3.23 5.00
CA VAL A 115 4.60 -3.72 4.61
C VAL A 115 4.77 -4.68 3.44
N GLU A 116 4.42 -5.94 3.66
CA GLU A 116 4.54 -6.98 2.63
C GLU A 116 3.30 -7.08 1.74
N ARG A 117 3.53 -7.51 0.49
CA ARG A 117 2.49 -7.95 -0.42
C ARG A 117 2.00 -9.33 -0.03
N ARG A 118 0.70 -9.52 -0.10
CA ARG A 118 0.10 -10.85 0.04
C ARG A 118 -0.18 -11.43 -1.34
N PRO A 119 0.21 -12.67 -1.63
CA PRO A 119 -0.22 -13.37 -2.82
C PRO A 119 -1.74 -13.57 -2.77
N VAL A 120 -2.42 -13.36 -3.91
CA VAL A 120 -3.87 -13.46 -4.02
C VAL A 120 -4.31 -14.35 -5.16
N ALA A 121 -3.40 -14.68 -6.08
CA ALA A 121 -3.67 -15.56 -7.21
C ALA A 121 -2.39 -16.19 -7.74
N LEU A 122 -2.54 -17.19 -8.61
CA LEU A 122 -1.48 -17.91 -9.29
C LEU A 122 -1.61 -17.76 -10.79
N ILE A 123 -0.48 -17.81 -11.51
CA ILE A 123 -0.42 -17.85 -12.98
C ILE A 123 0.53 -18.95 -13.46
N GLY A 124 0.17 -19.57 -14.57
CA GLY A 124 0.97 -20.58 -15.24
C GLY A 124 1.00 -21.94 -14.59
N PRO A 125 1.55 -22.96 -15.30
CA PRO A 125 1.64 -24.34 -14.81
C PRO A 125 2.70 -24.53 -13.73
N GLY A 126 3.76 -23.68 -13.71
CA GLY A 126 4.67 -23.54 -12.59
C GLY A 126 4.19 -22.37 -11.73
N PRO A 127 3.41 -22.60 -10.67
CA PRO A 127 2.61 -21.57 -10.06
C PRO A 127 3.48 -20.36 -9.63
N THR A 128 3.30 -19.26 -10.33
CA THR A 128 3.90 -17.98 -9.98
C THR A 128 2.83 -17.13 -9.28
N ALA A 129 3.12 -16.71 -8.06
CA ALA A 129 2.19 -15.92 -7.28
C ALA A 129 2.08 -14.47 -7.78
N VAL A 130 0.88 -13.91 -7.67
CA VAL A 130 0.56 -12.52 -7.99
C VAL A 130 -0.07 -11.86 -6.78
N ALA A 131 0.37 -10.63 -6.49
CA ALA A 131 -0.20 -9.80 -5.44
C ALA A 131 -1.43 -9.00 -5.93
N ALA A 132 -2.21 -8.48 -4.99
CA ALA A 132 -3.42 -7.69 -5.26
C ALA A 132 -3.18 -6.46 -6.14
N ASP A 133 -1.99 -5.87 -6.10
CA ASP A 133 -1.61 -4.74 -6.95
C ASP A 133 -1.17 -5.16 -8.37
N GLY A 134 -1.17 -6.44 -8.68
CA GLY A 134 -0.72 -7.01 -9.95
C GLY A 134 0.79 -7.30 -9.99
N ARG A 135 1.53 -7.11 -8.91
CA ARG A 135 2.95 -7.44 -8.84
C ARG A 135 3.15 -8.95 -8.93
N ILE A 136 4.02 -9.38 -9.84
CA ILE A 136 4.43 -10.77 -9.97
C ILE A 136 5.49 -11.06 -8.89
N LEU A 137 5.23 -12.05 -8.05
CA LEU A 137 6.05 -12.41 -6.91
C LEU A 137 7.01 -13.55 -7.28
N ARG A 138 7.98 -13.27 -8.15
CA ARG A 138 8.98 -14.26 -8.59
C ARG A 138 9.86 -14.70 -7.41
N GLY A 139 10.17 -16.00 -7.36
CA GLY A 139 10.99 -16.57 -6.30
C GLY A 139 10.25 -16.78 -4.97
N VAL A 140 8.98 -16.40 -4.88
CA VAL A 140 8.17 -16.71 -3.71
C VAL A 140 7.60 -18.12 -3.86
N PRO A 141 7.78 -19.02 -2.86
CA PRO A 141 7.18 -20.35 -2.90
C PRO A 141 5.66 -20.27 -3.01
N ALA A 142 5.14 -20.67 -4.16
CA ALA A 142 3.70 -20.59 -4.45
C ALA A 142 3.04 -21.97 -4.59
N LYS A 143 3.83 -23.03 -4.67
CA LYS A 143 3.33 -24.41 -4.81
C LYS A 143 2.56 -24.83 -3.56
N GLY A 144 1.31 -25.26 -3.77
CA GLY A 144 0.44 -25.71 -2.68
C GLY A 144 -0.27 -24.60 -1.91
N LEU A 145 -0.13 -23.34 -2.32
CA LEU A 145 -0.97 -22.30 -1.78
C LEU A 145 -2.40 -22.45 -2.31
N PRO A 146 -3.41 -22.41 -1.44
CA PRO A 146 -4.82 -22.48 -1.83
C PRO A 146 -5.26 -21.11 -2.38
N LEU A 147 -4.78 -20.78 -3.58
CA LEU A 147 -5.05 -19.51 -4.26
C LEU A 147 -5.62 -19.77 -5.64
N PRO A 148 -6.58 -18.95 -6.09
CA PRO A 148 -7.20 -19.06 -7.41
C PRO A 148 -6.20 -18.86 -8.55
N SER A 149 -6.49 -19.49 -9.69
CA SER A 149 -5.75 -19.25 -10.92
C SER A 149 -6.29 -18.05 -11.68
N LEU A 150 -5.36 -17.32 -12.33
CA LEU A 150 -5.66 -16.28 -13.31
C LEU A 150 -5.55 -16.83 -14.74
N PRO A 151 -6.32 -16.31 -15.71
CA PRO A 151 -6.35 -16.83 -17.08
C PRO A 151 -5.11 -16.42 -17.88
N LEU A 152 -3.93 -16.80 -17.40
CA LEU A 152 -2.65 -16.65 -18.08
C LEU A 152 -1.91 -17.97 -18.10
N ALA A 153 -1.57 -18.44 -19.29
CA ALA A 153 -0.80 -19.67 -19.46
C ALA A 153 0.61 -19.55 -18.91
N GLU A 154 1.22 -18.36 -19.01
CA GLU A 154 2.60 -18.09 -18.54
C GLU A 154 2.68 -16.72 -17.87
N ALA A 155 3.64 -16.60 -16.93
CA ALA A 155 3.93 -15.32 -16.30
C ALA A 155 4.64 -14.39 -17.30
N PRO A 156 4.14 -13.17 -17.53
CA PRO A 156 4.81 -12.19 -18.37
C PRO A 156 6.26 -11.96 -17.93
N GLU A 157 7.16 -11.62 -18.85
CA GLU A 157 8.57 -11.32 -18.52
C GLU A 157 8.72 -10.12 -17.56
N GLY A 158 7.80 -9.17 -17.63
CA GLY A 158 7.74 -8.00 -16.74
C GLY A 158 7.49 -8.36 -15.28
N SER A 159 7.51 -7.34 -14.44
CA SER A 159 7.27 -7.48 -12.99
C SER A 159 5.81 -7.31 -12.60
N TRP A 160 4.91 -7.04 -13.56
CA TRP A 160 3.52 -6.70 -13.32
C TRP A 160 2.59 -7.38 -14.31
N VAL A 161 1.43 -7.77 -13.83
CA VAL A 161 0.30 -8.18 -14.64
C VAL A 161 -0.59 -6.96 -14.85
N GLY A 162 -0.78 -6.58 -16.10
CA GLY A 162 -1.61 -5.42 -16.46
C GLY A 162 -2.97 -5.79 -17.05
N GLY A 163 -3.69 -4.76 -17.53
CA GLY A 163 -4.95 -4.93 -18.24
C GLY A 163 -6.03 -5.69 -17.46
N PRO A 164 -6.85 -6.49 -18.17
CA PRO A 164 -7.96 -7.23 -17.54
C PRO A 164 -7.52 -8.19 -16.43
N VAL A 165 -6.37 -8.87 -16.60
CA VAL A 165 -5.87 -9.82 -15.61
C VAL A 165 -5.37 -9.11 -14.34
N GLY A 166 -4.74 -7.95 -14.48
CA GLY A 166 -4.39 -7.10 -13.33
C GLY A 166 -5.64 -6.57 -12.61
N GLU A 167 -6.75 -6.38 -13.32
CA GLU A 167 -8.02 -6.03 -12.71
C GLU A 167 -8.61 -7.20 -11.90
N GLN A 168 -8.50 -8.42 -12.41
CA GLN A 168 -8.88 -9.65 -11.70
C GLN A 168 -8.05 -9.82 -10.42
N ALA A 169 -6.72 -9.62 -10.48
CA ALA A 169 -5.86 -9.66 -9.30
C ALA A 169 -6.28 -8.65 -8.23
N ARG A 170 -6.63 -7.42 -8.62
CA ARG A 170 -7.17 -6.40 -7.69
C ARG A 170 -8.50 -6.81 -7.07
N MET A 171 -9.36 -7.42 -7.85
CA MET A 171 -10.66 -7.92 -7.39
C MET A 171 -10.47 -9.04 -6.36
N LEU A 172 -9.61 -10.04 -6.67
CA LEU A 172 -9.26 -11.12 -5.75
C LEU A 172 -8.58 -10.62 -4.48
N GLY A 173 -7.74 -9.58 -4.59
CA GLY A 173 -7.08 -8.96 -3.44
C GLY A 173 -8.02 -8.30 -2.43
N ALA A 174 -9.25 -8.01 -2.81
CA ALA A 174 -10.28 -7.50 -1.92
C ALA A 174 -11.13 -8.61 -1.27
N ALA A 175 -10.92 -9.87 -1.66
CA ALA A 175 -11.62 -11.01 -1.09
C ALA A 175 -11.24 -11.21 0.39
N PRO A 176 -12.20 -11.61 1.25
CA PRO A 176 -11.86 -12.11 2.58
C PRO A 176 -10.95 -13.33 2.46
N PRO A 177 -9.85 -13.42 3.24
CA PRO A 177 -8.92 -14.57 3.14
C PRO A 177 -9.59 -15.93 3.35
N ALA A 178 -10.63 -15.98 4.19
CA ALA A 178 -11.41 -17.19 4.44
C ALA A 178 -12.18 -17.67 3.21
N LEU A 179 -12.61 -16.75 2.33
CA LEU A 179 -13.37 -17.08 1.12
C LEU A 179 -12.44 -17.30 -0.07
N LEU A 180 -11.31 -16.57 -0.12
CA LEU A 180 -10.36 -16.65 -1.24
C LEU A 180 -9.85 -18.07 -1.49
N ARG A 181 -9.69 -18.88 -0.45
CA ARG A 181 -9.23 -20.27 -0.54
C ARG A 181 -10.23 -21.23 -1.21
N TYR A 182 -11.50 -20.83 -1.32
CA TYR A 182 -12.56 -21.58 -2.01
C TYR A 182 -12.79 -21.09 -3.44
N VAL A 183 -11.97 -20.18 -3.90
CA VAL A 183 -12.00 -19.71 -5.28
C VAL A 183 -11.08 -20.59 -6.10
N ASP A 184 -11.62 -21.26 -7.12
CA ASP A 184 -10.85 -22.08 -8.05
C ASP A 184 -10.12 -21.18 -9.05
N HIS A 185 -10.87 -20.42 -9.81
CA HIS A 185 -10.26 -19.52 -10.79
C HIS A 185 -11.06 -18.24 -11.02
N SER A 186 -10.40 -17.26 -11.63
CA SER A 186 -11.03 -16.05 -12.13
C SER A 186 -11.05 -16.05 -13.65
N PHE A 187 -12.17 -15.63 -14.22
CA PHE A 187 -12.38 -15.57 -15.66
C PHE A 187 -12.93 -14.22 -16.12
N LYS A 188 -12.94 -14.01 -17.42
CA LYS A 188 -13.60 -12.87 -18.06
C LYS A 188 -14.67 -13.39 -19.00
N GLY A 189 -15.93 -13.19 -18.63
CA GLY A 189 -17.10 -13.50 -19.44
C GLY A 189 -17.73 -12.27 -20.11
N PRO A 190 -18.87 -12.43 -20.77
CA PRO A 190 -19.63 -11.33 -21.39
C PRO A 190 -20.07 -10.26 -20.38
N GLY A 191 -20.33 -10.65 -19.13
CA GLY A 191 -20.68 -9.75 -18.03
C GLY A 191 -19.48 -9.08 -17.36
N GLY A 192 -18.25 -9.29 -17.84
CA GLY A 192 -17.02 -8.77 -17.25
C GLY A 192 -16.26 -9.80 -16.41
N ILE A 193 -15.73 -9.41 -15.25
CA ILE A 193 -14.97 -10.30 -14.37
C ILE A 193 -15.92 -11.22 -13.62
N GLY A 194 -15.62 -12.52 -13.68
CA GLY A 194 -16.24 -13.57 -12.87
C GLY A 194 -15.21 -14.34 -12.07
N VAL A 195 -15.71 -15.08 -11.11
CA VAL A 195 -14.97 -15.98 -10.23
C VAL A 195 -15.78 -17.23 -10.01
N GLU A 196 -15.19 -18.38 -10.22
CA GLU A 196 -15.80 -19.69 -9.89
C GLU A 196 -15.31 -20.15 -8.52
N LEU A 197 -16.23 -20.59 -7.68
CA LEU A 197 -15.93 -21.23 -6.41
C LEU A 197 -15.79 -22.75 -6.57
N ASP A 198 -15.07 -23.42 -5.67
CA ASP A 198 -14.91 -24.90 -5.60
C ASP A 198 -16.28 -25.57 -5.55
N GLY A 199 -17.32 -25.19 -5.58
CA GLY A 199 -18.65 -25.80 -5.62
C GLY A 199 -19.38 -25.57 -6.95
N GLY A 200 -18.71 -24.90 -7.94
CA GLY A 200 -19.32 -24.59 -9.23
C GLY A 200 -20.23 -23.36 -9.18
N VAL A 201 -20.16 -22.54 -8.14
CA VAL A 201 -20.95 -21.29 -8.04
C VAL A 201 -20.18 -20.15 -8.66
N ASP A 202 -20.80 -19.47 -9.65
CA ASP A 202 -20.23 -18.30 -10.29
C ASP A 202 -20.55 -17.01 -9.57
N LEU A 203 -19.53 -16.25 -9.18
CA LEU A 203 -19.67 -14.90 -8.68
C LEU A 203 -19.35 -13.88 -9.77
N GLN A 204 -20.34 -13.12 -10.23
CA GLN A 204 -20.23 -12.16 -11.32
C GLN A 204 -19.97 -10.76 -10.77
N PHE A 205 -18.74 -10.26 -10.95
CA PHE A 205 -18.31 -8.95 -10.43
C PHE A 205 -18.42 -7.82 -11.45
N SER A 206 -18.43 -8.14 -12.74
CA SER A 206 -18.33 -7.20 -13.87
C SER A 206 -16.98 -6.42 -13.88
N THR A 207 -16.64 -5.69 -12.84
CA THR A 207 -15.39 -4.94 -12.70
C THR A 207 -14.84 -5.02 -11.27
N ALA A 208 -13.56 -4.66 -11.07
CA ALA A 208 -12.97 -4.55 -9.74
C ALA A 208 -13.43 -3.30 -8.94
N ALA A 209 -14.24 -2.43 -9.53
CA ALA A 209 -14.79 -1.30 -8.79
C ALA A 209 -15.63 -1.76 -7.61
N ARG A 210 -15.39 -1.16 -6.43
CA ARG A 210 -16.07 -1.52 -5.18
C ARG A 210 -15.93 -3.00 -4.79
N ALA A 211 -14.82 -3.65 -5.16
CA ALA A 211 -14.59 -5.07 -4.94
C ALA A 211 -14.86 -5.49 -3.49
N ALA A 212 -14.38 -4.76 -2.49
CA ALA A 212 -14.62 -5.07 -1.09
C ALA A 212 -16.11 -5.06 -0.69
N GLN A 213 -16.94 -4.22 -1.32
CA GLN A 213 -18.38 -4.20 -1.07
C GLN A 213 -19.06 -5.40 -1.75
N LYS A 214 -18.62 -5.75 -2.96
CA LYS A 214 -19.13 -6.91 -3.72
C LYS A 214 -18.80 -8.20 -3.00
N TRP A 215 -17.58 -8.38 -2.48
CA TRP A 215 -17.21 -9.53 -1.68
C TRP A 215 -18.01 -9.64 -0.39
N ARG A 216 -18.30 -8.53 0.28
CA ARG A 216 -19.19 -8.54 1.46
C ARG A 216 -20.60 -8.98 1.10
N ALA A 217 -21.13 -8.54 -0.05
CA ALA A 217 -22.42 -8.99 -0.54
C ALA A 217 -22.41 -10.48 -0.89
N ALA A 218 -21.33 -10.98 -1.54
CA ALA A 218 -21.15 -12.40 -1.81
C ALA A 218 -21.19 -13.23 -0.51
N VAL A 219 -20.44 -12.83 0.52
CA VAL A 219 -20.48 -13.51 1.83
C VAL A 219 -21.88 -13.53 2.40
N ALA A 220 -22.60 -12.42 2.38
CA ALA A 220 -23.97 -12.35 2.91
C ALA A 220 -24.92 -13.29 2.18
N VAL A 221 -24.82 -13.39 0.85
CA VAL A 221 -25.63 -14.30 0.04
C VAL A 221 -25.26 -15.77 0.32
N LEU A 222 -23.97 -16.10 0.27
CA LEU A 222 -23.48 -17.49 0.44
C LEU A 222 -23.71 -18.04 1.85
N THR A 223 -23.90 -17.17 2.84
CA THR A 223 -24.19 -17.57 4.24
C THR A 223 -25.66 -17.47 4.61
N ASP A 224 -26.54 -17.08 3.70
CA ASP A 224 -28.00 -17.00 3.99
C ASP A 224 -28.61 -18.41 3.97
N PRO A 225 -29.08 -18.93 5.12
CA PRO A 225 -29.64 -20.29 5.20
C PRO A 225 -31.00 -20.43 4.50
N LYS A 226 -31.59 -19.32 4.05
CA LYS A 226 -32.87 -19.33 3.32
C LYS A 226 -32.71 -19.57 1.83
N LEU A 227 -31.46 -19.40 1.31
CA LEU A 227 -31.15 -19.67 -0.08
C LEU A 227 -30.78 -21.16 -0.24
N GLY A 228 -31.33 -21.78 -1.27
CA GLY A 228 -30.94 -23.12 -1.69
C GLY A 228 -29.63 -23.16 -2.45
N PRO A 229 -29.29 -24.26 -3.10
CA PRO A 229 -28.15 -24.34 -3.99
C PRO A 229 -28.23 -23.26 -5.09
N LEU A 230 -27.10 -22.59 -5.33
CA LEU A 230 -26.98 -21.50 -6.29
C LEU A 230 -26.04 -21.90 -7.42
N ASP A 231 -26.36 -21.49 -8.67
CA ASP A 231 -25.43 -21.61 -9.80
C ASP A 231 -24.63 -20.31 -9.97
N TYR A 232 -25.25 -19.17 -9.69
CA TYR A 232 -24.54 -17.88 -9.77
C TYR A 232 -25.06 -16.83 -8.79
N VAL A 233 -24.19 -15.84 -8.52
CA VAL A 233 -24.51 -14.62 -7.79
C VAL A 233 -24.01 -13.41 -8.58
N ASP A 234 -24.92 -12.55 -9.04
CA ASP A 234 -24.58 -11.29 -9.68
C ASP A 234 -24.34 -10.19 -8.62
N LEU A 235 -23.11 -9.73 -8.57
CA LEU A 235 -22.59 -8.72 -7.62
C LEU A 235 -22.33 -7.36 -8.31
N THR A 236 -22.78 -7.18 -9.54
CA THR A 236 -22.60 -5.92 -10.29
C THR A 236 -23.10 -4.73 -9.47
N VAL A 237 -24.24 -4.91 -8.80
CA VAL A 237 -24.80 -3.93 -7.85
C VAL A 237 -24.76 -4.50 -6.43
N PRO A 238 -23.72 -4.25 -5.63
CA PRO A 238 -23.51 -4.92 -4.35
C PRO A 238 -24.60 -4.68 -3.27
N ARG A 239 -25.44 -3.67 -3.44
CA ARG A 239 -26.58 -3.41 -2.54
C ARG A 239 -27.84 -4.22 -2.90
N ARG A 240 -27.84 -4.84 -4.09
CA ARG A 240 -28.95 -5.63 -4.64
C ARG A 240 -28.36 -6.80 -5.42
N PRO A 241 -27.71 -7.76 -4.76
CA PRO A 241 -27.23 -8.95 -5.44
C PRO A 241 -28.40 -9.74 -6.00
N ALA A 242 -28.24 -10.24 -7.22
CA ALA A 242 -29.18 -11.17 -7.81
C ALA A 242 -28.61 -12.58 -7.75
N VAL A 243 -29.44 -13.58 -7.55
CA VAL A 243 -29.05 -14.97 -7.45
C VAL A 243 -29.87 -15.80 -8.41
N GLY A 244 -29.32 -16.91 -8.88
CA GLY A 244 -30.01 -17.89 -9.71
C GLY A 244 -29.38 -19.27 -9.58
N GLY A 245 -30.17 -20.29 -9.96
CA GLY A 245 -29.74 -21.68 -9.95
C GLY A 245 -30.87 -22.62 -10.28
N VAL A 246 -30.53 -23.87 -10.51
CA VAL A 246 -31.49 -24.93 -10.86
C VAL A 246 -32.52 -25.16 -9.76
N SER A 247 -32.21 -24.81 -8.54
CA SER A 247 -33.08 -24.97 -7.36
C SER A 247 -33.76 -23.65 -6.93
N TYR A 248 -33.53 -22.54 -7.65
CA TYR A 248 -34.20 -21.29 -7.36
C TYR A 248 -35.60 -21.28 -7.99
N GLU A 249 -36.62 -21.54 -7.18
CA GLU A 249 -38.00 -21.28 -7.54
C GLU A 249 -38.35 -19.86 -7.16
N PRO A 250 -38.60 -18.95 -8.12
CA PRO A 250 -38.96 -17.57 -7.79
C PRO A 250 -40.27 -17.58 -7.00
N PRO A 251 -40.45 -16.70 -5.98
CA PRO A 251 -41.69 -16.61 -5.24
C PRO A 251 -42.82 -16.37 -6.23
N ALA A 252 -43.89 -17.16 -6.10
CA ALA A 252 -45.08 -17.05 -6.93
C ALA A 252 -45.61 -15.61 -6.82
N ILE A 253 -45.56 -14.88 -7.92
CA ILE A 253 -46.19 -13.55 -8.00
C ILE A 253 -47.67 -13.82 -7.92
N ALA A 254 -48.27 -13.52 -6.78
CA ALA A 254 -49.72 -13.57 -6.64
C ALA A 254 -50.29 -12.52 -7.63
N THR A 255 -50.81 -13.03 -8.76
CA THR A 255 -51.65 -12.23 -9.66
C THR A 255 -52.97 -12.03 -8.99
N GLY A 256 -53.10 -10.84 -8.35
CA GLY A 256 -54.40 -10.33 -7.84
C GLY A 256 -55.14 -9.58 -8.93
#